data_5fa6385825152f5df13844dc2d0d8327
#
_entry.id   5fa6385825152f5df13844dc2d0d8327
#
_cell.length_a   1.000
_cell.length_b   1.000
_cell.length_c   1.000
_cell.angle_alpha   90.00
_cell.angle_beta   90.00
_cell.angle_gamma   90.00
#
_symmetry.space_group_name_H-M   'P 1'
#
loop_
_entity.id
_entity.type
_entity.pdbx_description
1 polymer ?
#
loop_
_entity_poly.entity_id
_entity_poly.type
_entity_poly.pdbx_seq_one_letter_code
_entity_poly.pdbx_strand_id
1 'polypeptide(L)'
;NPPEPWTIALSAGTGDLATGTAVVTTRAPFALALTQLPRISVSTAPVGSVITVDINSGATSPATMLSTKLTIDASEKSSVSGATQGVLSSTTMADNDIITFDIDTVGSSTAGFTDNALCN
;
A
#
# COMPACT_ATOMS: atom_id res chain seq x y z
N ASN A 1 9.99 -22.67 -2.76
CA ASN A 1 10.62 -21.46 -3.29
C ASN A 1 10.64 -20.36 -2.25
N PRO A 2 11.73 -19.63 -2.12
CA PRO A 2 11.77 -18.50 -1.23
C PRO A 2 10.78 -17.42 -1.70
N PRO A 3 10.21 -16.63 -0.78
CA PRO A 3 9.36 -15.50 -1.15
C PRO A 3 10.15 -14.50 -1.98
N GLU A 4 9.47 -13.87 -2.93
CA GLU A 4 10.05 -12.83 -3.76
C GLU A 4 9.47 -11.46 -3.38
N PRO A 5 10.30 -10.43 -3.26
CA PRO A 5 9.78 -9.09 -3.02
C PRO A 5 9.09 -8.56 -4.28
N TRP A 6 8.00 -7.82 -4.06
CA TRP A 6 7.27 -7.16 -5.13
C TRP A 6 7.06 -5.71 -4.70
N THR A 7 7.68 -4.79 -5.43
CA THR A 7 7.70 -3.37 -5.08
C THR A 7 6.91 -2.58 -6.11
N ILE A 8 6.02 -1.73 -5.63
CA ILE A 8 5.14 -0.91 -6.47
C ILE A 8 5.25 0.54 -6.02
N ALA A 9 5.55 1.44 -6.95
CA ALA A 9 5.55 2.87 -6.67
C ALA A 9 4.11 3.39 -6.70
N LEU A 10 3.70 4.12 -5.67
CA LEU A 10 2.35 4.67 -5.56
C LEU A 10 2.28 6.13 -5.99
N SER A 11 3.40 6.75 -6.34
CA SER A 11 3.44 8.12 -6.87
C SER A 11 4.67 8.29 -7.75
N ALA A 12 4.74 9.44 -8.42
CA ALA A 12 5.87 9.78 -9.26
C ALA A 12 7.15 10.10 -8.47
N GLY A 13 7.05 10.18 -7.14
CA GLY A 13 8.20 10.48 -6.28
C GLY A 13 8.54 11.97 -6.20
N THR A 14 7.74 12.84 -6.79
CA THR A 14 7.93 14.29 -6.75
C THR A 14 6.63 14.96 -6.32
N GLY A 15 6.75 16.00 -5.52
CA GLY A 15 5.59 16.72 -5.01
C GLY A 15 4.90 16.01 -3.86
N ASP A 16 3.88 16.64 -3.31
CA ASP A 16 3.14 16.09 -2.19
C ASP A 16 2.18 15.00 -2.64
N LEU A 17 1.98 14.01 -1.77
CA LEU A 17 0.95 12.99 -1.99
C LEU A 17 -0.44 13.62 -1.95
N ALA A 18 -1.34 13.04 -2.71
CA ALA A 18 -2.75 13.40 -2.68
C ALA A 18 -3.58 12.14 -2.46
N THR A 19 -4.75 12.31 -1.84
CA THR A 19 -5.71 11.22 -1.71
C THR A 19 -6.26 10.85 -3.08
N GLY A 20 -6.64 9.59 -3.24
CA GLY A 20 -7.23 9.12 -4.47
C GLY A 20 -7.62 7.65 -4.40
N THR A 21 -8.54 7.27 -5.24
CA THR A 21 -8.97 5.88 -5.42
C THR A 21 -8.28 5.31 -6.65
N ALA A 22 -7.74 4.09 -6.52
CA ALA A 22 -7.03 3.42 -7.59
C ALA A 22 -5.91 4.32 -8.17
N VAL A 23 -5.13 4.93 -7.28
CA VAL A 23 -4.00 5.78 -7.72
C VAL A 23 -2.97 4.97 -8.50
N VAL A 24 -2.91 3.66 -8.25
CA VAL A 24 -2.17 2.70 -9.07
C VAL A 24 -3.09 1.52 -9.33
N THR A 25 -3.11 1.06 -10.57
CA THR A 25 -3.82 -0.16 -10.97
C THR A 25 -2.81 -1.06 -11.68
N THR A 26 -2.75 -2.30 -11.24
CA THR A 26 -1.88 -3.30 -11.85
C THR A 26 -2.59 -4.64 -11.88
N ARG A 27 -1.90 -5.67 -12.32
CA ARG A 27 -2.43 -7.04 -12.39
C ARG A 27 -1.48 -7.99 -11.72
N ALA A 28 -2.03 -9.02 -11.08
CA ALA A 28 -1.21 -10.09 -10.55
C ALA A 28 -0.55 -10.85 -11.72
N PRO A 29 0.79 -10.95 -11.77
CA PRO A 29 1.47 -11.61 -12.88
C PRO A 29 1.27 -13.12 -12.88
N PHE A 30 0.88 -13.68 -11.75
CA PHE A 30 0.55 -15.10 -11.55
C PHE A 30 -0.18 -15.20 -10.21
N ALA A 31 -0.69 -16.40 -9.88
CA ALA A 31 -1.33 -16.60 -8.57
C ALA A 31 -0.31 -16.34 -7.46
N LEU A 32 -0.66 -15.49 -6.52
CA LEU A 32 0.21 -15.02 -5.44
C LEU A 32 -0.39 -15.31 -4.08
N ALA A 33 0.47 -15.52 -3.09
CA ALA A 33 0.09 -15.53 -1.69
C ALA A 33 1.04 -14.60 -0.92
N LEU A 34 0.48 -13.66 -0.18
CA LEU A 34 1.27 -12.78 0.67
C LEU A 34 1.71 -13.55 1.92
N THR A 35 3.01 -13.58 2.18
CA THR A 35 3.56 -14.29 3.33
C THR A 35 3.77 -13.38 4.52
N GLN A 36 3.64 -12.08 4.33
CA GLN A 36 3.72 -11.10 5.40
C GLN A 36 2.89 -9.88 5.05
N LEU A 37 2.62 -9.05 6.06
CA LEU A 37 1.93 -7.79 5.87
C LEU A 37 2.74 -6.90 4.91
N PRO A 38 2.11 -6.35 3.89
CA PRO A 38 2.76 -5.37 3.04
C PRO A 38 3.24 -4.17 3.84
N ARG A 39 4.31 -3.54 3.36
CA ARG A 39 4.90 -2.36 3.99
C ARG A 39 4.84 -1.20 3.02
N ILE A 40 4.55 -0.02 3.55
CA ILE A 40 4.58 1.22 2.78
C ILE A 40 5.60 2.17 3.40
N SER A 41 6.18 3.01 2.55
CA SER A 41 7.18 3.99 2.99
C SER A 41 7.07 5.26 2.17
N VAL A 42 7.55 6.35 2.73
CA VAL A 42 7.61 7.66 2.08
C VAL A 42 9.00 8.27 2.26
N SER A 43 9.36 9.17 1.37
CA SER A 43 10.63 9.90 1.46
C SER A 43 10.58 11.04 2.47
N THR A 44 9.40 11.63 2.66
CA THR A 44 9.18 12.71 3.63
C THR A 44 8.05 12.33 4.55
N ALA A 45 8.27 12.41 5.85
CA ALA A 45 7.27 12.03 6.85
C ALA A 45 6.04 12.94 6.78
N PRO A 46 4.84 12.37 6.98
CA PRO A 46 3.62 13.19 7.03
C PRO A 46 3.62 14.07 8.28
N VAL A 47 2.93 15.20 8.19
CA VAL A 47 2.80 16.17 9.27
C VAL A 47 1.32 16.28 9.64
N GLY A 48 1.04 16.21 10.93
CA GLY A 48 -0.29 16.48 11.48
C GLY A 48 -1.31 15.38 11.33
N SER A 49 -1.06 14.38 10.50
CA SER A 49 -1.99 13.27 10.28
C SER A 49 -1.24 12.07 9.76
N VAL A 50 -1.92 10.93 9.71
CA VAL A 50 -1.35 9.70 9.17
C VAL A 50 -1.59 9.60 7.66
N ILE A 51 -0.74 8.84 6.97
CA ILE A 51 -1.03 8.37 5.62
C ILE A 51 -1.72 7.02 5.76
N THR A 52 -2.83 6.83 5.07
CA THR A 52 -3.58 5.57 5.08
C THR A 52 -3.68 5.03 3.66
N VAL A 53 -3.31 3.78 3.48
CA VAL A 53 -3.32 3.11 2.18
C VAL A 53 -4.13 1.82 2.27
N ASP A 54 -5.00 1.61 1.28
CA ASP A 54 -5.74 0.37 1.12
C ASP A 54 -5.27 -0.37 -0.14
N ILE A 55 -5.31 -1.69 -0.07
CA ILE A 55 -4.96 -2.56 -1.20
C ILE A 55 -6.19 -3.39 -1.53
N ASN A 56 -6.58 -3.37 -2.80
CA ASN A 56 -7.75 -4.09 -3.27
C ASN A 56 -7.33 -5.09 -4.36
N SER A 57 -8.03 -6.22 -4.42
CA SER A 57 -7.80 -7.20 -5.48
C SER A 57 -9.10 -7.89 -5.87
N GLY A 58 -9.18 -8.31 -7.13
CA GLY A 58 -10.33 -9.05 -7.63
C GLY A 58 -10.29 -9.22 -9.14
N ALA A 59 -11.12 -10.13 -9.64
CA ALA A 59 -11.14 -10.45 -11.07
C ALA A 59 -11.79 -9.34 -11.89
N THR A 60 -12.85 -8.73 -11.38
CA THR A 60 -13.60 -7.67 -12.07
C THR A 60 -13.87 -6.47 -11.18
N SER A 61 -14.08 -6.70 -9.89
CA SER A 61 -14.39 -5.65 -8.90
C SER A 61 -13.44 -5.80 -7.72
N PRO A 62 -12.32 -5.09 -7.71
CA PRO A 62 -11.38 -5.20 -6.59
C PRO A 62 -12.05 -4.85 -5.26
N ALA A 63 -11.77 -5.67 -4.25
CA ALA A 63 -12.23 -5.48 -2.89
C ALA A 63 -11.03 -5.46 -1.95
N THR A 64 -11.17 -4.76 -0.83
CA THR A 64 -10.06 -4.59 0.10
C THR A 64 -9.51 -5.93 0.60
N MET A 65 -8.20 -6.02 0.67
CA MET A 65 -7.50 -7.16 1.27
C MET A 65 -7.18 -6.92 2.75
N LEU A 66 -7.54 -5.77 3.27
CA LEU A 66 -7.17 -5.34 4.62
C LEU A 66 -8.41 -5.11 5.47
N SER A 67 -8.48 -5.73 6.63
CA SER A 67 -9.47 -5.40 7.65
C SER A 67 -9.05 -4.16 8.44
N THR A 68 -7.74 -3.93 8.56
CA THR A 68 -7.16 -2.69 9.06
C THR A 68 -6.17 -2.20 8.03
N LYS A 69 -6.34 -0.96 7.57
CA LYS A 69 -5.51 -0.40 6.49
C LYS A 69 -4.09 -0.13 6.95
N LEU A 70 -3.18 -0.02 5.99
CA LEU A 70 -1.79 0.32 6.26
C LEU A 70 -1.69 1.80 6.59
N THR A 71 -0.91 2.15 7.62
CA THR A 71 -0.73 3.54 8.01
C THR A 71 0.74 3.88 8.20
N ILE A 72 1.09 5.12 7.88
CA ILE A 72 2.37 5.74 8.27
C ILE A 72 2.00 6.88 9.20
N ASP A 73 2.46 6.80 10.45
CA ASP A 73 2.15 7.82 11.45
C ASP A 73 2.84 9.14 11.15
N ALA A 74 2.28 10.23 11.69
CA ALA A 74 2.91 11.53 11.58
C ALA A 74 4.34 11.47 12.12
N SER A 75 5.25 12.15 11.43
CA SER A 75 6.67 12.19 11.75
C SER A 75 7.43 10.87 11.51
N GLU A 76 6.81 9.88 10.89
CA GLU A 76 7.43 8.62 10.56
C GLU A 76 7.47 8.44 9.03
N LYS A 77 8.32 7.54 8.56
CA LYS A 77 8.50 7.31 7.11
C LYS A 77 8.12 5.90 6.67
N SER A 78 7.68 5.05 7.59
CA SER A 78 7.38 3.66 7.30
C SER A 78 6.19 3.18 8.11
N SER A 79 5.41 2.26 7.53
CA SER A 79 4.32 1.60 8.23
C SER A 79 4.83 0.62 9.29
N VAL A 80 6.09 0.22 9.22
CA VAL A 80 6.67 -0.75 10.16
C VAL A 80 6.70 -0.21 11.59
N SER A 81 6.95 1.08 11.74
CA SER A 81 7.03 1.74 13.05
C SER A 81 5.70 2.29 13.55
N GLY A 82 4.63 2.16 12.77
CA GLY A 82 3.33 2.70 13.12
C GLY A 82 2.73 2.07 14.37
N ALA A 83 2.04 2.87 15.16
CA ALA A 83 1.36 2.42 16.38
C ALA A 83 0.23 1.43 16.05
N THR A 84 -0.46 1.64 14.93
CA THR A 84 -1.50 0.74 14.45
C THR A 84 -0.99 0.03 13.20
N GLN A 85 -0.83 -1.28 13.29
CA GLN A 85 -0.40 -2.09 12.14
C GLN A 85 -1.62 -2.50 11.32
N GLY A 86 -1.43 -2.62 10.01
CA GLY A 86 -2.46 -3.17 9.14
C GLY A 86 -2.74 -4.63 9.47
N VAL A 87 -3.92 -5.10 9.06
CA VAL A 87 -4.30 -6.51 9.21
C VAL A 87 -4.85 -7.00 7.88
N LEU A 88 -4.25 -8.05 7.36
CA LEU A 88 -4.73 -8.69 6.14
C LEU A 88 -5.97 -9.52 6.46
N SER A 89 -7.04 -9.29 5.70
CA SER A 89 -8.24 -10.13 5.72
C SER A 89 -8.20 -11.15 4.58
N SER A 90 -7.39 -10.91 3.56
CA SER A 90 -7.15 -11.83 2.46
C SER A 90 -5.66 -11.80 2.12
N THR A 91 -5.08 -12.96 1.84
CA THR A 91 -3.65 -13.07 1.55
C THR A 91 -3.38 -13.58 0.14
N THR A 92 -4.41 -13.95 -0.61
CA THR A 92 -4.22 -14.55 -1.94
C THR A 92 -4.76 -13.66 -3.04
N MET A 93 -4.09 -13.70 -4.17
CA MET A 93 -4.50 -13.07 -5.41
C MET A 93 -4.46 -14.13 -6.50
N ALA A 94 -5.52 -14.20 -7.31
CA ALA A 94 -5.53 -15.11 -8.44
C ALA A 94 -4.69 -14.53 -9.59
N ASP A 95 -4.28 -15.40 -10.50
CA ASP A 95 -3.59 -14.96 -11.71
C ASP A 95 -4.44 -13.92 -12.44
N ASN A 96 -3.81 -12.83 -12.82
CA ASN A 96 -4.41 -11.72 -13.56
C ASN A 96 -5.47 -10.93 -12.79
N ASP A 97 -5.59 -11.09 -11.48
CA ASP A 97 -6.46 -10.23 -10.67
C ASP A 97 -6.08 -8.76 -10.84
N ILE A 98 -7.10 -7.91 -10.87
CA ILE A 98 -6.90 -6.46 -10.83
C ILE A 98 -6.49 -6.10 -9.41
N ILE A 99 -5.40 -5.36 -9.28
CA ILE A 99 -4.90 -4.90 -7.99
C ILE A 99 -4.87 -3.38 -8.03
N THR A 100 -5.54 -2.76 -7.07
CA THR A 100 -5.59 -1.31 -6.97
C THR A 100 -5.12 -0.86 -5.60
N PHE A 101 -4.57 0.35 -5.56
CA PHE A 101 -4.10 0.97 -4.33
C PHE A 101 -4.82 2.30 -4.17
N ASP A 102 -5.40 2.51 -2.99
CA ASP A 102 -6.06 3.76 -2.63
C ASP A 102 -5.23 4.48 -1.58
N ILE A 103 -5.11 5.78 -1.72
CA ILE A 103 -4.55 6.63 -0.66
C ILE A 103 -5.74 7.35 -0.04
N ASP A 104 -6.12 6.96 1.17
CA ASP A 104 -7.34 7.47 1.80
C ASP A 104 -7.10 8.74 2.59
N THR A 105 -5.93 8.87 3.21
CA THR A 105 -5.54 10.07 3.95
C THR A 105 -4.08 10.38 3.72
N VAL A 106 -3.73 11.66 3.79
CA VAL A 106 -2.35 12.14 3.74
C VAL A 106 -2.18 13.20 4.82
N GLY A 107 -0.94 13.42 5.23
CA GLY A 107 -0.62 14.53 6.12
C GLY A 107 -0.72 15.87 5.41
N SER A 108 -0.59 16.95 6.18
CA SER A 108 -0.67 18.30 5.63
C SER A 108 0.56 18.68 4.80
N SER A 109 1.65 17.96 4.97
CA SER A 109 2.90 18.24 4.25
C SER A 109 3.64 16.93 4.06
N THR A 110 3.38 16.26 2.95
CA THR A 110 3.96 14.95 2.63
C THR A 110 4.49 14.99 1.22
N ALA A 111 5.80 14.99 1.08
CA ALA A 111 6.42 14.93 -0.24
C ALA A 111 6.67 13.49 -0.63
N GLY A 112 6.57 13.22 -1.91
CA GLY A 112 7.01 12.05 -2.63
C GLY A 112 6.92 10.70 -1.92
N PHE A 113 6.07 9.87 -2.42
CA PHE A 113 5.98 8.48 -2.03
C PHE A 113 7.02 7.68 -2.80
N THR A 114 7.80 6.85 -2.16
CA THR A 114 8.83 6.10 -2.88
C THR A 114 8.31 4.77 -3.39
N ASP A 115 7.86 3.90 -2.51
CA ASP A 115 7.43 2.59 -2.94
C ASP A 115 6.61 1.89 -1.86
N ASN A 116 6.01 0.81 -2.29
CA ASN A 116 5.29 -0.11 -1.44
C ASN A 116 5.81 -1.51 -1.76
N ALA A 117 6.26 -2.22 -0.77
CA ALA A 117 6.82 -3.55 -0.95
C ALA A 117 5.82 -4.62 -0.54
N LEU A 118 5.52 -5.51 -1.47
CA LEU A 118 4.72 -6.71 -1.23
C LEU A 118 5.62 -7.92 -1.31
N CYS A 119 5.45 -8.87 -0.39
CA CYS A 119 6.20 -10.13 -0.40
C CYS A 119 5.24 -11.30 -0.50
N ASN A 120 5.58 -12.26 -1.31
CA ASN A 120 4.80 -13.48 -1.46
C ASN A 120 5.62 -14.72 -1.12
#